data_51fe8122f38af722a3889880a02e3d98
#
_entry.id   51fe8122f38af722a3889880a02e3d98
#
_cell.length_a   1.000
_cell.length_b   1.000
_cell.length_c   1.000
_cell.angle_alpha   90.00
_cell.angle_beta   90.00
_cell.angle_gamma   90.00
#
_symmetry.space_group_name_H-M   'P 1'
#
loop_
_entity.id
_entity.type
_entity.pdbx_description
1 polymer ?
#
loop_
_entity_poly.entity_id
_entity_poly.type
_entity_poly.pdbx_seq_one_letter_code
_entity_poly.pdbx_strand_id
1 'polypeptide(L)'
;MAKKKILVVDDEEDVAKGLKVRLKASGYNVVLASDSVQAFMMANKEKPDLIILDIMIPGGGGFVVAERLKQSAATHRIPIIFLTGVPGGEERAYKLGASAYVMKPYQPEELMETIHNALEISRGESGETVTAATSATS
;
A
#
# COMPACT_ATOMS: atom_id res chain seq x y z
N MET A 1 -21.08 -6.08 -6.88
CA MET A 1 -19.80 -5.56 -7.21
C MET A 1 -18.70 -6.27 -6.51
N ALA A 2 -17.61 -6.45 -7.18
CA ALA A 2 -16.49 -7.12 -6.58
C ALA A 2 -15.84 -6.22 -5.55
N LYS A 3 -15.40 -6.79 -4.45
CA LYS A 3 -14.69 -6.03 -3.43
C LYS A 3 -13.30 -5.73 -3.92
N LYS A 4 -12.76 -4.59 -3.51
CA LYS A 4 -11.37 -4.28 -3.79
C LYS A 4 -10.49 -5.17 -2.94
N LYS A 5 -9.34 -5.55 -3.48
CA LYS A 5 -8.40 -6.43 -2.81
C LYS A 5 -7.17 -5.65 -2.38
N ILE A 6 -6.78 -5.82 -1.13
CA ILE A 6 -5.61 -5.12 -0.59
C ILE A 6 -4.58 -6.16 -0.17
N LEU A 7 -3.34 -5.97 -0.61
CA LEU A 7 -2.22 -6.79 -0.17
C LEU A 7 -1.54 -6.06 0.98
N VAL A 8 -1.41 -6.71 2.12
CA VAL A 8 -0.72 -6.15 3.28
C VAL A 8 0.60 -6.88 3.45
N VAL A 9 1.70 -6.13 3.44
CA VAL A 9 3.04 -6.68 3.55
C VAL A 9 3.66 -6.19 4.85
N ASP A 10 3.81 -7.08 5.82
CA ASP A 10 4.34 -6.73 7.12
C ASP A 10 4.80 -8.04 7.78
N ASP A 11 5.99 -8.05 8.37
CA ASP A 11 6.48 -9.27 8.99
C ASP A 11 6.06 -9.40 10.44
N GLU A 12 5.39 -8.39 10.99
CA GLU A 12 4.85 -8.49 12.33
C GLU A 12 3.46 -9.10 12.23
N GLU A 13 3.36 -10.35 12.60
CA GLU A 13 2.13 -11.10 12.40
C GLU A 13 0.91 -10.46 13.07
N ASP A 14 1.08 -9.95 14.27
CA ASP A 14 -0.05 -9.35 14.98
C ASP A 14 -0.53 -8.08 14.29
N VAL A 15 0.39 -7.28 13.77
CA VAL A 15 0.03 -6.06 13.07
C VAL A 15 -0.71 -6.41 11.78
N ALA A 16 -0.19 -7.38 11.04
CA ALA A 16 -0.82 -7.79 9.79
C ALA A 16 -2.22 -8.33 10.03
N LYS A 17 -2.39 -9.17 11.04
CA LYS A 17 -3.69 -9.77 11.33
C LYS A 17 -4.69 -8.73 11.80
N GLY A 18 -4.25 -7.80 12.65
CA GLY A 18 -5.12 -6.74 13.13
C GLY A 18 -5.61 -5.87 11.99
N LEU A 19 -4.70 -5.53 11.08
CA LEU A 19 -5.08 -4.72 9.95
C LEU A 19 -6.02 -5.48 9.02
N LYS A 20 -5.77 -6.78 8.83
CA LYS A 20 -6.66 -7.58 8.00
C LYS A 20 -8.09 -7.57 8.54
N VAL A 21 -8.24 -7.71 9.86
CA VAL A 21 -9.57 -7.68 10.46
C VAL A 21 -10.27 -6.35 10.17
N ARG A 22 -9.55 -5.23 10.34
CA ARG A 22 -10.14 -3.92 10.11
C ARG A 22 -10.51 -3.73 8.64
N LEU A 23 -9.63 -4.16 7.75
CA LEU A 23 -9.88 -3.97 6.33
C LEU A 23 -11.07 -4.82 5.86
N LYS A 24 -11.15 -6.04 6.35
CA LYS A 24 -12.29 -6.89 5.99
C LYS A 24 -13.59 -6.30 6.53
N ALA A 25 -13.55 -5.74 7.72
CA ALA A 25 -14.74 -5.10 8.27
C ALA A 25 -15.16 -3.88 7.44
N SER A 26 -14.21 -3.26 6.73
CA SER A 26 -14.51 -2.13 5.87
C SER A 26 -14.89 -2.54 4.46
N GLY A 27 -14.99 -3.82 4.20
CA GLY A 27 -15.50 -4.29 2.91
C GLY A 27 -14.43 -4.69 1.90
N TYR A 28 -13.18 -4.84 2.33
CA TYR A 28 -12.11 -5.21 1.41
C TYR A 28 -11.77 -6.69 1.49
N ASN A 29 -11.29 -7.26 0.40
CA ASN A 29 -10.63 -8.55 0.45
C ASN A 29 -9.18 -8.28 0.79
N VAL A 30 -8.54 -9.19 1.52
CA VAL A 30 -7.19 -8.95 2.01
C VAL A 30 -6.33 -10.18 1.80
N VAL A 31 -5.11 -9.98 1.30
CA VAL A 31 -4.11 -11.03 1.25
C VAL A 31 -2.88 -10.51 1.99
N LEU A 32 -2.13 -11.41 2.59
CA LEU A 32 -0.99 -11.04 3.41
C LEU A 32 0.31 -11.58 2.83
N ALA A 33 1.40 -10.85 3.05
CA ALA A 33 2.74 -11.30 2.74
C ALA A 33 3.65 -10.83 3.85
N SER A 34 4.71 -11.57 4.15
CA SER A 34 5.56 -11.22 5.27
C SER A 34 7.01 -10.93 4.90
N ASP A 35 7.36 -11.04 3.65
CA ASP A 35 8.73 -10.71 3.21
C ASP A 35 8.68 -10.22 1.76
N SER A 36 9.85 -9.80 1.25
CA SER A 36 9.93 -9.23 -0.09
C SER A 36 9.54 -10.21 -1.18
N VAL A 37 9.95 -11.45 -1.04
CA VAL A 37 9.69 -12.45 -2.07
C VAL A 37 8.18 -12.72 -2.14
N GLN A 38 7.55 -12.92 -0.97
CA GLN A 38 6.11 -13.13 -0.94
C GLN A 38 5.36 -11.93 -1.46
N ALA A 39 5.83 -10.73 -1.11
CA ALA A 39 5.16 -9.51 -1.56
C ALA A 39 5.12 -9.45 -3.08
N PHE A 40 6.26 -9.71 -3.71
CA PHE A 40 6.35 -9.64 -5.14
C PHE A 40 5.50 -10.73 -5.80
N MET A 41 5.57 -11.93 -5.27
CA MET A 41 4.78 -13.03 -5.79
C MET A 41 3.29 -12.76 -5.66
N MET A 42 2.86 -12.29 -4.50
CA MET A 42 1.44 -12.06 -4.26
C MET A 42 0.92 -10.90 -5.08
N ALA A 43 1.73 -9.87 -5.29
CA ALA A 43 1.30 -8.74 -6.12
C ALA A 43 1.04 -9.21 -7.55
N ASN A 44 1.89 -10.09 -8.05
CA ASN A 44 1.72 -10.58 -9.41
C ASN A 44 0.59 -11.59 -9.53
N LYS A 45 0.43 -12.43 -8.53
CA LYS A 45 -0.59 -13.47 -8.58
C LYS A 45 -1.98 -12.94 -8.28
N GLU A 46 -2.09 -12.15 -7.23
CA GLU A 46 -3.39 -11.71 -6.75
C GLU A 46 -3.88 -10.41 -7.40
N LYS A 47 -2.98 -9.66 -8.02
CA LYS A 47 -3.29 -8.40 -8.68
C LYS A 47 -4.15 -7.51 -7.78
N PRO A 48 -3.60 -7.13 -6.63
CA PRO A 48 -4.40 -6.32 -5.69
C PRO A 48 -4.67 -4.94 -6.25
N ASP A 49 -5.67 -4.29 -5.70
CA ASP A 49 -6.01 -2.93 -6.08
C ASP A 49 -5.17 -1.91 -5.32
N LEU A 50 -4.55 -2.33 -4.23
CA LEU A 50 -3.72 -1.44 -3.42
C LEU A 50 -2.79 -2.31 -2.57
N ILE A 51 -1.59 -1.81 -2.30
CA ILE A 51 -0.62 -2.51 -1.47
C ILE A 51 -0.27 -1.63 -0.28
N ILE A 52 -0.36 -2.21 0.93
CA ILE A 52 0.13 -1.56 2.14
C ILE A 52 1.44 -2.25 2.47
N LEU A 53 2.52 -1.50 2.59
CA LEU A 53 3.85 -2.05 2.59
C LEU A 53 4.70 -1.46 3.70
N ASP A 54 5.25 -2.32 4.55
CA ASP A 54 6.19 -1.87 5.55
C ASP A 54 7.59 -1.81 4.94
N ILE A 55 8.40 -0.89 5.41
CA ILE A 55 9.77 -0.76 4.94
C ILE A 55 10.63 -1.86 5.55
N MET A 56 10.39 -2.21 6.82
CA MET A 56 11.23 -3.16 7.53
C MET A 56 10.71 -4.58 7.37
N ILE A 57 11.01 -5.18 6.24
CA ILE A 57 10.64 -6.57 5.99
C ILE A 57 11.87 -7.33 5.49
N PRO A 58 11.94 -8.63 5.75
CA PRO A 58 13.07 -9.43 5.28
C PRO A 58 13.15 -9.49 3.76
N GLY A 59 14.34 -9.69 3.26
CA GLY A 59 14.53 -9.89 1.83
C GLY A 59 14.83 -8.65 1.04
N GLY A 60 15.30 -7.60 1.68
CA GLY A 60 15.69 -6.38 0.98
C GLY A 60 14.88 -5.17 1.35
N GLY A 61 13.79 -5.34 2.07
CA GLY A 61 13.02 -4.21 2.56
C GLY A 61 11.94 -3.74 1.61
N GLY A 62 11.07 -2.88 2.13
CA GLY A 62 9.91 -2.41 1.38
C GLY A 62 10.26 -1.48 0.24
N PHE A 63 11.33 -0.69 0.37
CA PHE A 63 11.69 0.20 -0.74
C PHE A 63 12.10 -0.61 -1.97
N VAL A 64 12.79 -1.73 -1.76
CA VAL A 64 13.19 -2.58 -2.89
C VAL A 64 11.95 -3.18 -3.55
N VAL A 65 10.99 -3.60 -2.75
CA VAL A 65 9.74 -4.14 -3.29
C VAL A 65 9.04 -3.07 -4.11
N ALA A 66 8.90 -1.86 -3.55
CA ALA A 66 8.22 -0.79 -4.25
C ALA A 66 8.89 -0.46 -5.57
N GLU A 67 10.22 -0.43 -5.57
CA GLU A 67 10.96 -0.12 -6.77
C GLU A 67 10.69 -1.18 -7.85
N ARG A 68 10.73 -2.43 -7.48
CA ARG A 68 10.47 -3.51 -8.43
C ARG A 68 9.05 -3.49 -8.96
N LEU A 69 8.10 -3.24 -8.07
CA LEU A 69 6.70 -3.20 -8.51
C LEU A 69 6.47 -2.06 -9.49
N LYS A 70 7.12 -0.92 -9.27
CA LYS A 70 6.94 0.23 -10.16
C LYS A 70 7.63 0.02 -11.50
N GLN A 71 8.58 -0.89 -11.59
CA GLN A 71 9.28 -1.17 -12.83
C GLN A 71 8.59 -2.25 -13.67
N SER A 72 7.58 -2.90 -13.14
CA SER A 72 6.94 -4.00 -13.85
C SER A 72 5.63 -3.55 -14.49
N ALA A 73 5.44 -3.92 -15.74
CA ALA A 73 4.20 -3.56 -16.46
C ALA A 73 2.96 -4.11 -15.76
N ALA A 74 3.11 -5.25 -15.09
CA ALA A 74 1.95 -5.88 -14.45
C ALA A 74 1.53 -5.20 -13.15
N THR A 75 2.43 -4.45 -12.51
CA THR A 75 2.15 -3.94 -11.16
C THR A 75 2.39 -2.45 -10.99
N HIS A 76 2.95 -1.77 -11.99
CA HIS A 76 3.38 -0.38 -11.78
C HIS A 76 2.24 0.58 -11.47
N ARG A 77 1.01 0.24 -11.80
CA ARG A 77 -0.12 1.13 -11.53
C ARG A 77 -0.78 0.88 -10.19
N ILE A 78 -0.38 -0.17 -9.48
CA ILE A 78 -1.00 -0.47 -8.20
C ILE A 78 -0.54 0.57 -7.18
N PRO A 79 -1.44 1.31 -6.55
CA PRO A 79 -1.03 2.31 -5.56
C PRO A 79 -0.42 1.65 -4.34
N ILE A 80 0.63 2.27 -3.81
CA ILE A 80 1.35 1.76 -2.65
C ILE A 80 1.26 2.76 -1.52
N ILE A 81 0.84 2.29 -0.35
CA ILE A 81 0.87 3.07 0.86
C ILE A 81 1.91 2.43 1.76
N PHE A 82 2.93 3.20 2.18
CA PHE A 82 3.86 2.69 3.17
C PHE A 82 3.24 2.84 4.55
N LEU A 83 3.29 1.78 5.35
CA LEU A 83 2.80 1.81 6.72
C LEU A 83 3.94 1.23 7.56
N THR A 84 4.64 2.08 8.28
CA THR A 84 5.90 1.70 8.88
C THR A 84 6.21 2.49 10.13
N GLY A 85 7.05 1.94 10.99
CA GLY A 85 7.53 2.67 12.15
C GLY A 85 8.81 3.43 11.88
N VAL A 86 9.30 3.45 10.64
CA VAL A 86 10.55 4.13 10.30
C VAL A 86 10.29 5.58 9.95
N PRO A 87 10.87 6.53 10.69
CA PRO A 87 10.70 7.93 10.34
C PRO A 87 11.68 8.33 9.24
N GLY A 88 11.35 9.41 8.54
CA GLY A 88 12.30 9.97 7.59
C GLY A 88 12.32 9.33 6.22
N GLY A 89 11.41 8.43 5.91
CA GLY A 89 11.40 7.79 4.61
C GLY A 89 10.47 8.41 3.60
N GLU A 90 9.81 9.50 3.97
CA GLU A 90 8.77 10.08 3.12
C GLU A 90 9.27 10.50 1.76
N GLU A 91 10.40 11.20 1.72
CA GLU A 91 10.90 11.72 0.46
C GLU A 91 11.19 10.58 -0.51
N ARG A 92 11.85 9.55 -0.03
CA ARG A 92 12.17 8.41 -0.88
C ARG A 92 10.91 7.70 -1.33
N ALA A 93 9.95 7.56 -0.42
CA ALA A 93 8.68 6.90 -0.74
C ALA A 93 7.96 7.61 -1.87
N TYR A 94 7.86 8.94 -1.77
CA TYR A 94 7.14 9.69 -2.78
C TYR A 94 7.91 9.74 -4.10
N LYS A 95 9.23 9.71 -4.06
CA LYS A 95 9.99 9.63 -5.29
C LYS A 95 9.76 8.30 -5.99
N LEU A 96 9.45 7.25 -5.25
CA LEU A 96 9.13 5.96 -5.82
C LEU A 96 7.68 5.88 -6.27
N GLY A 97 6.92 6.95 -6.11
CA GLY A 97 5.53 6.97 -6.56
C GLY A 97 4.52 6.50 -5.53
N ALA A 98 4.88 6.44 -4.25
CA ALA A 98 3.93 6.02 -3.23
C ALA A 98 2.78 7.01 -3.13
N SER A 99 1.60 6.48 -2.81
CA SER A 99 0.42 7.30 -2.62
C SER A 99 0.41 7.95 -1.24
N ALA A 100 1.00 7.31 -0.25
CA ALA A 100 1.04 7.85 1.10
C ALA A 100 2.12 7.17 1.93
N TYR A 101 2.48 7.80 3.03
CA TYR A 101 3.46 7.28 3.96
C TYR A 101 2.85 7.47 5.35
N VAL A 102 2.49 6.38 6.01
CA VAL A 102 1.77 6.44 7.28
C VAL A 102 2.62 5.81 8.37
N MET A 103 2.75 6.50 9.50
CA MET A 103 3.57 6.02 10.60
C MET A 103 2.76 5.13 11.52
N LYS A 104 3.40 4.08 12.02
CA LYS A 104 2.84 3.27 13.09
C LYS A 104 3.18 3.93 14.43
N PRO A 105 2.30 3.85 15.39
CA PRO A 105 0.97 3.27 15.33
C PRO A 105 0.01 4.18 14.57
N TYR A 106 -0.85 3.59 13.79
CA TYR A 106 -1.74 4.38 12.94
C TYR A 106 -3.07 4.63 13.63
N GLN A 107 -3.76 5.68 13.18
CA GLN A 107 -5.13 5.94 13.61
C GLN A 107 -6.02 5.24 12.62
N PRO A 108 -6.89 4.31 13.07
CA PRO A 108 -7.68 3.51 12.13
C PRO A 108 -8.50 4.33 11.13
N GLU A 109 -9.17 5.38 11.61
CA GLU A 109 -10.01 6.16 10.71
C GLU A 109 -9.19 6.89 9.67
N GLU A 110 -8.03 7.42 10.07
CA GLU A 110 -7.16 8.11 9.13
C GLU A 110 -6.60 7.16 8.09
N LEU A 111 -6.22 5.96 8.52
CA LEU A 111 -5.69 4.98 7.58
C LEU A 111 -6.78 4.56 6.59
N MET A 112 -7.99 4.33 7.07
CA MET A 112 -9.07 3.94 6.17
C MET A 112 -9.35 5.03 5.15
N GLU A 113 -9.29 6.29 5.58
CA GLU A 113 -9.50 7.40 4.67
C GLU A 113 -8.38 7.48 3.64
N THR A 114 -7.14 7.29 4.09
CA THR A 114 -5.98 7.29 3.19
C THR A 114 -6.11 6.20 2.13
N ILE A 115 -6.56 5.02 2.54
CA ILE A 115 -6.75 3.91 1.62
C ILE A 115 -7.84 4.25 0.61
N HIS A 116 -8.96 4.75 1.10
CA HIS A 116 -10.08 5.09 0.22
C HIS A 116 -9.64 6.15 -0.80
N ASN A 117 -8.93 7.16 -0.36
CA ASN A 117 -8.47 8.22 -1.25
C ASN A 117 -7.50 7.67 -2.31
N ALA A 118 -6.59 6.79 -1.91
CA ALA A 118 -5.64 6.22 -2.85
C ALA A 118 -6.35 5.39 -3.92
N LEU A 119 -7.39 4.66 -3.51
CA LEU A 119 -8.15 3.87 -4.46
C LEU A 119 -8.95 4.75 -5.42
N GLU A 120 -9.50 5.86 -4.92
CA GLU A 120 -10.25 6.77 -5.76
C GLU A 120 -9.36 7.47 -6.77
N ILE A 121 -8.16 7.89 -6.36
CA ILE A 121 -7.23 8.53 -7.26
C ILE A 121 -6.79 7.56 -8.33
N SER A 122 -6.49 6.34 -7.94
CA SER A 122 -6.07 5.33 -8.90
C SER A 122 -7.15 5.08 -9.94
N ARG A 123 -8.41 5.04 -9.50
CA ARG A 123 -9.50 4.81 -10.42
C ARG A 123 -9.65 5.94 -11.42
N GLY A 124 -9.41 7.17 -10.99
CA GLY A 124 -9.61 8.31 -11.86
C GLY A 124 -8.38 8.79 -12.56
N GLU A 125 -7.26 8.12 -12.34
CA GLU A 125 -6.03 8.66 -12.89
C GLU A 125 -6.01 8.70 -14.39
N SER A 126 -6.81 7.96 -15.03
CA SER A 126 -6.80 8.05 -16.46
C SER A 126 -7.39 9.41 -16.81
N GLY A 127 -7.99 10.07 -15.92
CA GLY A 127 -8.56 11.31 -16.16
C GLY A 127 -7.78 12.40 -15.58
N GLU A 128 -7.91 12.78 -14.62
CA GLU A 128 -7.34 13.82 -14.10
C GLU A 128 -6.60 13.92 -13.11
N THR A 129 -6.38 13.94 -12.60
CA THR A 129 -5.60 13.89 -11.78
C THR A 129 -5.07 14.77 -11.01
N VAL A 130 -4.57 14.93 -11.14
CA VAL A 130 -3.87 15.78 -10.64
C VAL A 130 -4.12 16.49 -9.57
N THR A 131 -4.90 17.08 -9.61
CA THR A 131 -5.16 17.81 -8.59
C THR A 131 -5.28 17.07 -7.43
N ALA A 132 -5.77 16.04 -7.55
CA ALA A 132 -5.96 15.22 -6.43
C ALA A 132 -4.70 15.10 -5.69
N ALA A 133 -3.72 14.93 -6.41
CA ALA A 133 -2.48 14.73 -5.77
C ALA A 133 -2.20 15.80 -4.80
N THR A 134 -2.60 16.90 -5.13
CA THR A 134 -2.28 17.94 -4.25
C THR A 134 -2.95 17.81 -2.99
N SER A 135 -4.13 17.45 -3.04
CA SER A 135 -4.83 17.42 -1.84
C SER A 135 -4.20 16.47 -0.91
N ALA A 136 -3.59 15.52 -1.43
CA ALA A 136 -3.04 14.56 -0.55
C ALA A 136 -2.10 15.17 0.41
N THR A 137 -1.65 16.29 0.10
CA THR A 137 -0.72 16.78 0.97
C THR A 137 -1.30 17.27 2.15
N SER A 138 -2.40 17.49 2.20
CA SER A 138 -2.85 18.06 3.40
C SER A 138 -3.00 17.18 4.51
#